data_4144363c35db4a368ca9dd4908ef5252
#
_entry.id   4144363c35db4a368ca9dd4908ef5252
#
_cell.length_a   1.000
_cell.length_b   1.000
_cell.length_c   1.000
_cell.angle_alpha   90.00
_cell.angle_beta   90.00
_cell.angle_gamma   90.00
#
_symmetry.space_group_name_H-M   'P 1'
#
loop_
_entity.id
_entity.type
_entity.pdbx_description
1 polymer ?
#
loop_
_entity_poly.entity_id
_entity_poly.type
_entity_poly.pdbx_seq_one_letter_code
_entity_poly.pdbx_strand_id
1 'polypeptide(L)'
;MHEMSLMYEIILLVSKDAKLRGFQKVTQIQVIVGDLSNVLPDALESAFLYFCKEKAGLVNEQSQLTIIREKAITQCQNCLLTFEPDYRIALCPKCNSLDGLIISGETFQVEFYEGSDNVEN
;
A
#
# COMPACT_ATOMS: atom_id res chain seq x y z
N MET A 1 -4.39 10.65 7.32
CA MET A 1 -4.00 10.96 8.51
C MET A 1 -2.78 10.29 9.02
N HIS A 2 -2.60 9.07 8.78
CA HIS A 2 -1.41 8.38 9.24
C HIS A 2 -0.41 8.15 8.13
N GLU A 3 -0.68 8.68 6.93
CA GLU A 3 0.13 8.35 5.78
C GLU A 3 1.57 8.81 5.91
N MET A 4 1.80 9.96 6.53
CA MET A 4 3.17 10.42 6.76
C MET A 4 3.93 9.46 7.66
N SER A 5 3.33 9.07 8.77
CA SER A 5 3.97 8.14 9.71
C SER A 5 4.17 6.78 9.09
N LEU A 6 3.16 6.30 8.35
CA LEU A 6 3.25 5.00 7.70
C LEU A 6 4.36 4.98 6.67
N MET A 7 4.43 6.02 5.83
CA MET A 7 5.44 6.06 4.79
C MET A 7 6.85 6.17 5.39
N TYR A 8 6.99 6.98 6.44
CA TYR A 8 8.29 7.09 7.09
C TYR A 8 8.75 5.74 7.62
N GLU A 9 7.84 5.02 8.26
CA GLU A 9 8.15 3.70 8.80
C GLU A 9 8.53 2.72 7.70
N ILE A 10 7.77 2.75 6.59
CA ILE A 10 8.07 1.90 5.44
C ILE A 10 9.48 2.19 4.92
N ILE A 11 9.81 3.47 4.74
CA ILE A 11 11.12 3.86 4.22
C ILE A 11 12.24 3.39 5.15
N LEU A 12 12.03 3.53 6.45
CA LEU A 12 13.07 3.11 7.40
C LEU A 12 13.26 1.61 7.41
N LEU A 13 12.17 0.84 7.38
CA LEU A 13 12.26 -0.62 7.39
C LEU A 13 12.87 -1.13 6.10
N VAL A 14 12.45 -0.59 4.96
CA VAL A 14 13.00 -0.98 3.67
C VAL A 14 14.48 -0.63 3.60
N SER A 15 14.84 0.58 4.08
CA SER A 15 16.23 1.01 4.06
C SER A 15 17.12 0.14 4.95
N LYS A 16 16.58 -0.29 6.09
CA LYS A 16 17.33 -1.17 6.98
C LYS A 16 17.61 -2.50 6.30
N ASP A 17 16.59 -3.09 5.66
CA ASP A 17 16.78 -4.34 4.95
C ASP A 17 17.75 -4.17 3.79
N ALA A 18 17.64 -3.06 3.06
CA ALA A 18 18.50 -2.79 1.93
C ALA A 18 19.97 -2.69 2.37
N LYS A 19 20.23 -2.02 3.48
CA LYS A 19 21.58 -1.93 4.01
C LYS A 19 22.16 -3.29 4.36
N LEU A 20 21.33 -4.14 4.94
CA LEU A 20 21.77 -5.49 5.30
C LEU A 20 22.13 -6.30 4.06
N ARG A 21 21.54 -5.97 2.92
CA ARG A 21 21.81 -6.64 1.65
C ARG A 21 22.91 -5.98 0.85
N GLY A 22 23.49 -4.90 1.37
CA GLY A 22 24.61 -4.22 0.69
C GLY A 22 24.19 -3.17 -0.31
N PHE A 23 22.92 -2.81 -0.35
CA PHE A 23 22.48 -1.76 -1.26
C PHE A 23 22.82 -0.38 -0.71
N GLN A 24 23.13 0.52 -1.61
CA GLN A 24 23.45 1.90 -1.25
C GLN A 24 22.22 2.80 -1.35
N LYS A 25 21.22 2.40 -2.12
CA LYS A 25 20.02 3.21 -2.26
C LYS A 25 18.84 2.31 -2.59
N VAL A 26 17.65 2.81 -2.30
CA VAL A 26 16.38 2.17 -2.64
C VAL A 26 15.81 2.89 -3.84
N THR A 27 15.59 2.18 -4.93
CA THR A 27 15.15 2.80 -6.19
C THR A 27 13.67 2.69 -6.40
N GLN A 28 13.00 1.70 -5.80
CA GLN A 28 11.57 1.53 -5.96
C GLN A 28 10.99 0.79 -4.78
N ILE A 29 9.79 1.21 -4.39
CA ILE A 29 8.99 0.51 -3.39
C ILE A 29 7.62 0.28 -3.99
N GLN A 30 7.11 -0.94 -3.89
CA GLN A 30 5.76 -1.24 -4.35
C GLN A 30 4.92 -1.68 -3.17
N VAL A 31 3.76 -1.04 -3.02
CA VAL A 31 2.85 -1.33 -1.91
C VAL A 31 1.48 -1.70 -2.46
N ILE A 32 0.75 -2.53 -1.73
CA ILE A 32 -0.63 -2.86 -2.01
C ILE A 32 -1.49 -2.08 -1.03
N VAL A 33 -2.47 -1.34 -1.55
CA VAL A 33 -3.36 -0.53 -0.73
C VAL A 33 -4.80 -0.94 -1.06
N GLY A 34 -5.45 -1.56 -0.09
CA GLY A 34 -6.84 -1.97 -0.26
C GLY A 34 -7.79 -0.79 -0.15
N ASP A 35 -8.88 -0.84 -0.89
CA ASP A 35 -9.88 0.23 -0.88
C ASP A 35 -10.49 0.42 0.50
N LEU A 36 -10.46 -0.59 1.35
CA LEU A 36 -11.02 -0.55 2.71
C LEU A 36 -9.94 -0.47 3.78
N SER A 37 -8.68 -0.19 3.39
CA SER A 37 -7.57 -0.19 4.35
C SER A 37 -7.50 1.08 5.20
N ASN A 38 -8.26 2.10 4.84
CA ASN A 38 -8.20 3.43 5.47
C ASN A 38 -6.90 4.18 5.19
N VAL A 39 -6.12 3.72 4.24
CA VAL A 39 -4.93 4.41 3.78
C VAL A 39 -5.27 5.09 2.46
N LEU A 40 -5.01 6.39 2.37
CA LEU A 40 -5.32 7.17 1.17
C LEU A 40 -4.12 7.15 0.24
N PRO A 41 -4.26 6.56 -0.95
CA PRO A 41 -3.11 6.44 -1.86
C PRO A 41 -2.47 7.77 -2.23
N ASP A 42 -3.27 8.80 -2.48
CA ASP A 42 -2.72 10.09 -2.86
C ASP A 42 -1.91 10.70 -1.74
N ALA A 43 -2.38 10.57 -0.50
CA ALA A 43 -1.66 11.09 0.66
C ALA A 43 -0.38 10.29 0.88
N LEU A 44 -0.42 8.99 0.64
CA LEU A 44 0.76 8.14 0.77
C LEU A 44 1.82 8.55 -0.25
N GLU A 45 1.39 8.82 -1.48
CA GLU A 45 2.29 9.24 -2.54
C GLU A 45 2.92 10.59 -2.23
N SER A 46 2.13 11.54 -1.73
CA SER A 46 2.66 12.85 -1.34
C SER A 46 3.68 12.73 -0.23
N ALA A 47 3.41 11.85 0.75
CA ALA A 47 4.35 11.60 1.83
C ALA A 47 5.66 11.02 1.28
N PHE A 48 5.57 10.11 0.32
CA PHE A 48 6.75 9.52 -0.27
C PHE A 48 7.59 10.59 -0.96
N LEU A 49 6.98 11.46 -1.74
CA LEU A 49 7.70 12.52 -2.43
C LEU A 49 8.39 13.45 -1.44
N TYR A 50 7.73 13.75 -0.35
CA TYR A 50 8.33 14.58 0.69
C TYR A 50 9.59 13.93 1.26
N PHE A 51 9.51 12.67 1.60
CA PHE A 51 10.66 11.98 2.20
C PHE A 51 11.78 11.76 1.19
N CYS A 52 11.44 11.60 -0.09
CA CYS A 52 12.48 11.53 -1.11
C CYS A 52 13.27 12.83 -1.22
N LYS A 53 12.57 13.96 -1.12
CA LYS A 53 13.23 15.26 -1.10
C LYS A 53 14.13 15.40 0.11
N GLU A 54 13.68 14.90 1.24
CA GLU A 54 14.46 14.97 2.47
C GLU A 54 15.55 13.91 2.51
N LYS A 55 15.58 13.02 1.53
CA LYS A 55 16.55 11.93 1.44
C LYS A 55 16.55 11.06 2.68
N ALA A 56 15.33 10.77 3.16
CA ALA A 56 15.16 9.92 4.33
C ALA A 56 15.61 8.50 4.00
N GLY A 57 16.27 7.86 4.97
CA GLY A 57 16.76 6.51 4.75
C GLY A 57 17.64 6.43 3.52
N LEU A 58 17.35 5.48 2.65
CA LEU A 58 18.10 5.29 1.41
C LEU A 58 17.32 5.72 0.16
N VAL A 59 16.20 6.44 0.33
CA VAL A 59 15.47 6.97 -0.83
C VAL A 59 16.00 8.35 -1.21
N ASN A 60 15.75 8.75 -2.44
CA ASN A 60 16.15 10.06 -2.93
C ASN A 60 15.13 10.49 -4.00
N GLU A 61 15.40 11.61 -4.66
CA GLU A 61 14.43 12.19 -5.59
C GLU A 61 14.20 11.34 -6.83
N GLN A 62 15.04 10.33 -7.06
CA GLN A 62 14.86 9.42 -8.18
C GLN A 62 14.17 8.13 -7.80
N SER A 63 13.92 7.92 -6.52
CA SER A 63 13.20 6.74 -6.06
C SER A 63 11.73 6.83 -6.49
N GLN A 64 11.11 5.68 -6.71
CA GLN A 64 9.74 5.63 -7.18
C GLN A 64 8.89 4.78 -6.26
N LEU A 65 7.63 5.17 -6.14
CA LEU A 65 6.63 4.42 -5.39
C LEU A 65 5.57 3.95 -6.37
N THR A 66 5.28 2.66 -6.33
CA THR A 66 4.18 2.09 -7.11
C THR A 66 3.12 1.63 -6.13
N ILE A 67 1.90 2.07 -6.33
CA ILE A 67 0.77 1.69 -5.49
C ILE A 67 -0.16 0.81 -6.31
N ILE A 68 -0.36 -0.42 -5.84
CA ILE A 68 -1.31 -1.35 -6.44
C ILE A 68 -2.58 -1.27 -5.61
N ARG A 69 -3.68 -0.88 -6.25
CA ARG A 69 -4.97 -0.77 -5.58
C ARG A 69 -5.63 -2.13 -5.52
N GLU A 70 -6.02 -2.55 -4.34
CA GLU A 70 -6.73 -3.80 -4.16
C GLU A 70 -8.21 -3.50 -4.01
N LYS A 71 -9.00 -3.96 -4.96
CA LYS A 71 -10.44 -3.72 -4.94
C LYS A 71 -11.11 -4.38 -3.77
N ALA A 72 -12.11 -3.69 -3.24
CA ALA A 72 -12.95 -4.26 -2.18
C ALA A 72 -13.95 -5.21 -2.80
N ILE A 73 -13.93 -6.47 -2.37
CA ILE A 73 -14.86 -7.50 -2.84
C ILE A 73 -15.48 -8.17 -1.63
N THR A 74 -16.79 -8.33 -1.67
CA THR A 74 -17.54 -9.00 -0.62
C THR A 74 -18.29 -10.19 -1.23
N GLN A 75 -18.40 -11.28 -0.48
CA GLN A 75 -19.21 -12.41 -0.91
C GLN A 75 -20.38 -12.57 0.04
N CYS A 76 -21.59 -12.63 -0.52
CA CYS A 76 -22.79 -12.87 0.26
C CYS A 76 -22.75 -14.30 0.79
N GLN A 77 -22.91 -14.47 2.10
CA GLN A 77 -22.90 -15.80 2.70
C GLN A 77 -24.20 -16.55 2.44
N ASN A 78 -25.25 -15.82 2.01
CA ASN A 78 -26.55 -16.43 1.76
C ASN A 78 -26.68 -16.95 0.33
N CYS A 79 -26.37 -16.12 -0.68
CA CYS A 79 -26.52 -16.54 -2.08
C CYS A 79 -25.19 -16.68 -2.81
N LEU A 80 -24.06 -16.41 -2.15
CA LEU A 80 -22.70 -16.58 -2.65
C LEU A 80 -22.33 -15.63 -3.79
N LEU A 81 -23.14 -14.62 -4.04
CA LEU A 81 -22.79 -13.61 -5.03
C LEU A 81 -21.59 -12.78 -4.53
N THR A 82 -20.62 -12.53 -5.41
CA THR A 82 -19.55 -11.59 -5.09
C THR A 82 -19.90 -10.25 -5.68
N PHE A 83 -19.60 -9.18 -4.92
CA PHE A 83 -19.95 -7.84 -5.34
C PHE A 83 -19.03 -6.83 -4.66
N GLU A 84 -19.00 -5.61 -5.19
CA GLU A 84 -18.23 -4.53 -4.57
C GLU A 84 -19.11 -3.87 -3.52
N PRO A 85 -18.70 -3.86 -2.25
CA PRO A 85 -19.53 -3.27 -1.21
C PRO A 85 -19.53 -1.76 -1.30
N ASP A 86 -20.59 -1.15 -0.82
CA ASP A 86 -20.68 0.29 -0.72
C ASP A 86 -20.05 0.67 0.61
N TYR A 87 -18.83 1.17 0.57
CA TYR A 87 -18.01 1.36 1.76
C TYR A 87 -17.82 0.01 2.44
N ARG A 88 -18.16 -0.10 3.70
CA ARG A 88 -18.08 -1.37 4.42
C ARG A 88 -19.45 -1.99 4.63
N ILE A 89 -20.44 -1.53 3.87
CA ILE A 89 -21.78 -2.06 3.97
C ILE A 89 -21.90 -3.23 3.01
N ALA A 90 -22.05 -4.42 3.57
CA ALA A 90 -22.07 -5.65 2.78
C ALA A 90 -23.49 -6.10 2.46
N LEU A 91 -24.29 -5.18 1.93
CA LEU A 91 -25.67 -5.48 1.55
C LEU A 91 -25.67 -6.10 0.16
N CYS A 92 -26.12 -7.34 0.08
CA CYS A 92 -26.13 -8.05 -1.19
C CYS A 92 -27.14 -7.43 -2.16
N PRO A 93 -26.70 -7.04 -3.36
CA PRO A 93 -27.64 -6.43 -4.33
C PRO A 93 -28.61 -7.42 -4.90
N LYS A 94 -28.38 -8.73 -4.72
CA LYS A 94 -29.28 -9.75 -5.26
C LYS A 94 -30.32 -10.18 -4.26
N CYS A 95 -29.92 -10.50 -3.03
CA CYS A 95 -30.87 -11.05 -2.05
C CYS A 95 -31.10 -10.15 -0.85
N ASN A 96 -30.47 -8.98 -0.82
CA ASN A 96 -30.60 -7.98 0.25
C ASN A 96 -30.19 -8.47 1.64
N SER A 97 -29.39 -9.52 1.69
CA SER A 97 -28.84 -9.99 2.96
C SER A 97 -27.68 -9.10 3.38
N LEU A 98 -27.54 -8.86 4.68
CA LEU A 98 -26.40 -8.14 5.22
C LEU A 98 -25.29 -9.10 5.67
N ASP A 99 -25.35 -10.33 5.21
CA ASP A 99 -24.47 -11.38 5.66
C ASP A 99 -23.28 -11.57 4.73
N GLY A 100 -22.61 -10.45 4.40
CA GLY A 100 -21.49 -10.49 3.50
C GLY A 100 -20.15 -10.62 4.22
N LEU A 101 -19.22 -11.32 3.57
CA LEU A 101 -17.86 -11.46 4.07
C LEU A 101 -16.92 -10.74 3.12
N ILE A 102 -16.12 -9.82 3.66
CA ILE A 102 -15.15 -9.10 2.85
C ILE A 102 -14.00 -10.05 2.52
N ILE A 103 -13.79 -10.33 1.24
CA ILE A 103 -12.75 -11.24 0.81
C ILE A 103 -11.53 -10.55 0.22
N SER A 104 -11.62 -9.26 -0.08
CA SER A 104 -10.46 -8.47 -0.49
C SER A 104 -10.74 -7.00 -0.23
N GLY A 105 -9.68 -6.20 -0.21
CA GLY A 105 -9.80 -4.75 -0.07
C GLY A 105 -9.27 -4.20 1.24
N GLU A 106 -8.84 -5.04 2.16
CA GLU A 106 -8.36 -4.55 3.46
C GLU A 106 -6.85 -4.59 3.60
N THR A 107 -6.14 -5.04 2.57
CA THR A 107 -4.70 -5.21 2.63
C THR A 107 -3.98 -3.87 2.62
N PHE A 108 -2.95 -3.75 3.43
CA PHE A 108 -1.96 -2.68 3.31
C PHE A 108 -0.62 -3.29 3.64
N GLN A 109 0.26 -3.41 2.62
CA GLN A 109 1.56 -4.03 2.86
C GLN A 109 2.53 -3.62 1.77
N VAL A 110 3.80 -3.67 2.12
CA VAL A 110 4.88 -3.53 1.13
C VAL A 110 5.01 -4.87 0.43
N GLU A 111 4.84 -4.85 -0.89
CA GLU A 111 4.94 -6.08 -1.66
C GLU A 111 6.39 -6.42 -1.97
N PHE A 112 7.16 -5.42 -2.41
CA PHE A 112 8.59 -5.58 -2.61
C PHE A 112 9.23 -4.21 -2.76
N TYR A 113 10.55 -4.19 -2.79
CA TYR A 113 11.31 -3.00 -3.11
C TYR A 113 12.49 -3.42 -3.96
N GLU A 114 13.09 -2.44 -4.64
CA GLU A 114 14.30 -2.64 -5.40
C GLU A 114 15.36 -1.70 -4.89
N GLY A 115 16.58 -2.22 -4.83
CA GLY A 115 17.72 -1.44 -4.39
C GLY A 115 18.82 -1.45 -5.42
N SER A 116 19.82 -0.62 -5.20
CA SER A 116 20.98 -0.55 -6.06
C SER A 116 22.22 -0.34 -5.22
N ASP A 117 23.30 -1.01 -5.59
CA ASP A 117 24.59 -0.77 -4.96
C ASP A 117 25.42 0.23 -5.76
N ASN A 118 24.81 0.84 -6.78
CA ASN A 118 25.46 1.85 -7.59
C ASN A 118 25.47 3.18 -6.83
N VAL A 119 26.67 3.64 -6.44
CA VAL A 119 26.78 4.88 -5.66
C VAL A 119 26.83 6.12 -6.52
N GLU A 120 26.78 5.95 -7.83
CA GLU A 120 26.83 7.05 -8.71
C GLU A 120 25.56 7.87 -8.69
N ASN A 121 25.63 9.14 -8.87
CA ASN A 121 24.44 9.97 -8.74
C ASN A 121 23.73 10.33 -9.97
#